data_d262a7238098614dde3371eb0394279e
#
_entry.id   d262a7238098614dde3371eb0394279e
#
_cell.length_a   1.000
_cell.length_b   1.000
_cell.length_c   1.000
_cell.angle_alpha   90.00
_cell.angle_beta   90.00
_cell.angle_gamma   90.00
#
_symmetry.space_group_name_H-M   'P 1'
#
loop_
_entity.id
_entity.type
_entity.pdbx_description
1 polymer ?
#
loop_
_entity_poly.entity_id
_entity_poly.type
_entity_poly.pdbx_seq_one_letter_code
_entity_poly.pdbx_strand_id
1 'polypeptide(L)'
;MSASTLLVTGGSGFLGGALLRKLAERGEYSLRTAIRRDCVALPASVLKFNVPDLTATADWQDALAGVDVVVHAAARVHVMDEQAGDPLAEFRLINVDGTLNLARQAVKAGVRRFIYISSVKVNGESTVAGRAFTADDPFAPTDPYGISKCEAEEALRQLSSSSSMEVVIVRPVLVYGPGVKANFLSMMRWLERGVPLPFGAIDNKRSLVGIDNLIDLIVTCFSHPAAANQTFFASDGDDVSTTELLRRIGHALNKPARLMPFPVPLMRLGARLVGKEALAQRLFGSLQVDISKNGRLLGWVPPVSLDQGLSATVRAYLESHKS
;
A
#
# COMPACT_ATOMS: atom_id res chain seq x y z
N MET A 1 17.08 25.53 -11.45
CA MET A 1 17.00 24.86 -10.14
C MET A 1 17.40 23.41 -10.39
N SER A 2 18.25 22.81 -9.54
CA SER A 2 18.59 21.38 -9.65
C SER A 2 17.34 20.55 -9.38
N ALA A 3 17.18 19.46 -10.12
CA ALA A 3 16.08 18.52 -9.88
C ALA A 3 16.18 17.93 -8.47
N SER A 4 15.07 17.84 -7.74
CA SER A 4 15.06 17.21 -6.42
C SER A 4 15.45 15.73 -6.51
N THR A 5 16.30 15.30 -5.58
CA THR A 5 16.78 13.91 -5.51
C THR A 5 15.88 13.08 -4.57
N LEU A 6 15.34 12.01 -5.11
CA LEU A 6 14.45 11.11 -4.37
C LEU A 6 15.11 9.75 -4.14
N LEU A 7 15.04 9.23 -2.91
CA LEU A 7 15.37 7.84 -2.60
C LEU A 7 14.08 7.05 -2.37
N VAL A 8 13.82 6.03 -3.18
CA VAL A 8 12.70 5.11 -3.01
C VAL A 8 13.21 3.76 -2.54
N THR A 9 12.85 3.33 -1.35
CA THR A 9 13.11 1.96 -0.91
C THR A 9 11.99 1.01 -1.32
N GLY A 10 12.28 -0.26 -1.46
CA GLY A 10 11.29 -1.22 -1.96
C GLY A 10 11.05 -1.11 -3.47
N GLY A 11 12.02 -0.60 -4.24
CA GLY A 11 11.92 -0.41 -5.69
C GLY A 11 11.65 -1.69 -6.49
N SER A 12 11.93 -2.87 -5.93
CA SER A 12 11.55 -4.17 -6.52
C SER A 12 10.11 -4.60 -6.20
N GLY A 13 9.43 -3.90 -5.29
CA GLY A 13 8.07 -4.19 -4.88
C GLY A 13 7.02 -3.61 -5.81
N PHE A 14 5.76 -3.97 -5.56
CA PHE A 14 4.61 -3.54 -6.35
C PHE A 14 4.48 -2.01 -6.41
N LEU A 15 4.44 -1.34 -5.26
CA LEU A 15 4.33 0.13 -5.18
C LEU A 15 5.63 0.83 -5.59
N GLY A 16 6.77 0.44 -4.99
CA GLY A 16 8.04 1.14 -5.23
C GLY A 16 8.49 1.06 -6.69
N GLY A 17 8.33 -0.11 -7.33
CA GLY A 17 8.64 -0.27 -8.75
C GLY A 17 7.70 0.53 -9.67
N ALA A 18 6.40 0.61 -9.36
CA ALA A 18 5.45 1.41 -10.11
C ALA A 18 5.74 2.91 -9.95
N LEU A 19 6.03 3.36 -8.73
CA LEU A 19 6.41 4.75 -8.44
C LEU A 19 7.67 5.16 -9.22
N LEU A 20 8.73 4.34 -9.18
CA LEU A 20 9.97 4.63 -9.91
C LEU A 20 9.76 4.72 -11.42
N ARG A 21 8.99 3.82 -12.02
CA ARG A 21 8.66 3.90 -13.45
C ARG A 21 7.91 5.18 -13.79
N LYS A 22 6.87 5.51 -13.02
CA LYS A 22 6.06 6.72 -13.24
C LYS A 22 6.87 8.00 -13.10
N LEU A 23 7.77 8.07 -12.11
CA LEU A 23 8.64 9.23 -11.91
C LEU A 23 9.73 9.33 -12.99
N ALA A 24 10.27 8.21 -13.45
CA ALA A 24 11.24 8.19 -14.54
C ALA A 24 10.63 8.68 -15.87
N GLU A 25 9.35 8.34 -16.13
CA GLU A 25 8.60 8.85 -17.31
C GLU A 25 8.41 10.36 -17.27
N ARG A 26 8.25 10.95 -16.07
CA ARG A 26 8.13 12.41 -15.91
C ARG A 26 9.45 13.14 -16.10
N GLY A 27 10.58 12.55 -15.76
CA GLY A 27 11.92 13.12 -15.93
C GLY A 27 12.23 14.34 -15.04
N GLU A 28 11.40 14.61 -14.03
CA GLU A 28 11.48 15.80 -13.18
C GLU A 28 12.43 15.64 -11.98
N TYR A 29 12.80 14.38 -11.66
CA TYR A 29 13.50 14.02 -10.43
C TYR A 29 14.78 13.24 -10.72
N SER A 30 15.80 13.41 -9.89
CA SER A 30 16.92 12.47 -9.79
C SER A 30 16.50 11.28 -8.93
N LEU A 31 16.44 10.09 -9.52
CA LEU A 31 15.86 8.91 -8.86
C LEU A 31 16.94 7.96 -8.37
N ARG A 32 16.80 7.55 -7.11
CA ARG A 32 17.61 6.52 -6.46
C ARG A 32 16.74 5.43 -5.87
N THR A 33 17.27 4.24 -5.82
CA THR A 33 16.61 3.13 -5.12
C THR A 33 17.63 2.24 -4.42
N ALA A 34 17.22 1.71 -3.26
CA ALA A 34 17.96 0.67 -2.59
C ALA A 34 17.44 -0.70 -3.02
N ILE A 35 18.35 -1.59 -3.42
CA ILE A 35 18.05 -2.95 -3.86
C ILE A 35 18.86 -3.95 -3.05
N ARG A 36 18.28 -5.12 -2.78
CA ARG A 36 18.96 -6.25 -2.14
C ARG A 36 19.66 -7.17 -3.15
N ARG A 37 19.16 -7.23 -4.36
CA ARG A 37 19.65 -8.08 -5.46
C ARG A 37 19.43 -7.36 -6.78
N ASP A 38 20.37 -7.46 -7.69
CA ASP A 38 20.28 -6.84 -9.01
C ASP A 38 19.45 -7.71 -9.97
N CYS A 39 18.15 -7.83 -9.73
CA CYS A 39 17.26 -8.68 -10.51
C CYS A 39 16.02 -7.95 -11.02
N VAL A 40 15.96 -6.61 -10.89
CA VAL A 40 14.75 -5.86 -11.22
C VAL A 40 14.95 -4.99 -12.43
N ALA A 41 14.09 -5.17 -13.44
CA ALA A 41 13.99 -4.26 -14.59
C ALA A 41 13.42 -2.91 -14.13
N LEU A 42 14.29 -2.01 -13.72
CA LEU A 42 13.99 -0.61 -13.43
C LEU A 42 14.49 0.26 -14.60
N PRO A 43 13.90 1.45 -14.80
CA PRO A 43 14.37 2.40 -15.81
C PRO A 43 15.87 2.69 -15.62
N ALA A 44 16.60 2.85 -16.72
CA ALA A 44 18.05 3.11 -16.70
C ALA A 44 18.41 4.44 -16.00
N SER A 45 17.48 5.39 -15.92
CA SER A 45 17.63 6.66 -15.21
C SER A 45 17.62 6.54 -13.69
N VAL A 46 17.30 5.36 -13.13
CA VAL A 46 17.25 5.12 -11.68
C VAL A 46 18.61 4.60 -11.19
N LEU A 47 19.29 5.37 -10.36
CA LEU A 47 20.53 4.94 -9.71
C LEU A 47 20.23 3.90 -8.64
N LYS A 48 20.93 2.76 -8.70
CA LYS A 48 20.74 1.64 -7.78
C LYS A 48 21.87 1.61 -6.74
N PHE A 49 21.49 1.50 -5.47
CA PHE A 49 22.41 1.31 -4.36
C PHE A 49 22.19 -0.08 -3.76
N ASN A 50 23.27 -0.81 -3.55
CA ASN A 50 23.17 -2.11 -2.91
C ASN A 50 23.10 -1.94 -1.39
N VAL A 51 21.92 -2.22 -0.83
CA VAL A 51 21.68 -2.27 0.61
C VAL A 51 21.16 -3.67 0.90
N PRO A 52 22.01 -4.57 1.42
CA PRO A 52 21.70 -6.01 1.46
C PRO A 52 20.53 -6.34 2.36
N ASP A 53 20.27 -5.54 3.40
CA ASP A 53 19.16 -5.80 4.31
C ASP A 53 18.60 -4.51 4.92
N LEU A 54 17.31 -4.54 5.28
CA LEU A 54 16.64 -3.47 6.01
C LEU A 54 16.72 -3.81 7.51
N THR A 55 17.89 -3.54 8.10
CA THR A 55 18.19 -3.85 9.52
C THR A 55 18.58 -2.61 10.30
N ALA A 56 18.66 -2.75 11.61
CA ALA A 56 19.15 -1.70 12.52
C ALA A 56 20.60 -1.26 12.23
N THR A 57 21.39 -2.07 11.53
CA THR A 57 22.81 -1.84 11.24
C THR A 57 23.11 -1.57 9.77
N ALA A 58 22.10 -1.53 8.90
CA ALA A 58 22.27 -1.23 7.50
C ALA A 58 22.87 0.17 7.30
N ASP A 59 23.86 0.28 6.42
CA ASP A 59 24.47 1.56 6.05
C ASP A 59 23.73 2.16 4.85
N TRP A 60 23.28 3.40 5.01
CA TRP A 60 22.53 4.16 4.03
C TRP A 60 23.26 5.41 3.52
N GLN A 61 24.51 5.63 4.00
CA GLN A 61 25.22 6.88 3.77
C GLN A 61 25.33 7.25 2.29
N ASP A 62 25.77 6.33 1.45
CA ASP A 62 25.93 6.58 0.01
C ASP A 62 24.59 6.78 -0.69
N ALA A 63 23.58 6.01 -0.31
CA ALA A 63 22.24 6.13 -0.89
C ALA A 63 21.57 7.45 -0.53
N LEU A 64 21.84 8.02 0.65
CA LEU A 64 21.25 9.24 1.19
C LEU A 64 22.01 10.52 0.85
N ALA A 65 23.25 10.45 0.33
CA ALA A 65 24.06 11.64 0.05
C ALA A 65 23.37 12.61 -0.92
N GLY A 66 22.95 13.80 -0.45
CA GLY A 66 22.24 14.81 -1.26
C GLY A 66 20.81 14.42 -1.65
N VAL A 67 20.15 13.56 -0.88
CA VAL A 67 18.72 13.22 -1.05
C VAL A 67 17.85 14.25 -0.37
N ASP A 68 16.86 14.77 -1.08
CA ASP A 68 15.87 15.72 -0.55
C ASP A 68 14.69 15.03 0.10
N VAL A 69 14.20 13.95 -0.52
CA VAL A 69 13.02 13.21 -0.07
C VAL A 69 13.26 11.71 -0.10
N VAL A 70 12.89 11.03 0.97
CA VAL A 70 12.86 9.56 1.05
C VAL A 70 11.41 9.08 0.96
N VAL A 71 11.14 8.11 0.08
CA VAL A 71 9.89 7.33 0.07
C VAL A 71 10.19 5.92 0.55
N HIS A 72 9.78 5.61 1.77
CA HIS A 72 10.05 4.32 2.37
C HIS A 72 8.87 3.36 2.16
N ALA A 73 8.93 2.59 1.07
CA ALA A 73 7.96 1.57 0.71
C ALA A 73 8.44 0.13 0.96
N ALA A 74 9.69 -0.05 1.39
CA ALA A 74 10.20 -1.35 1.79
C ALA A 74 9.62 -1.76 3.15
N ALA A 75 9.16 -3.00 3.23
CA ALA A 75 8.69 -3.60 4.47
C ALA A 75 8.69 -5.13 4.36
N ARG A 76 8.82 -5.83 5.50
CA ARG A 76 8.33 -7.20 5.59
C ARG A 76 6.80 -7.15 5.60
N VAL A 77 6.19 -7.72 4.58
CA VAL A 77 4.72 -7.85 4.47
C VAL A 77 4.29 -9.24 4.94
N HIS A 78 2.98 -9.43 5.08
CA HIS A 78 2.41 -10.71 5.52
C HIS A 78 2.91 -11.89 4.67
N VAL A 79 3.56 -12.85 5.32
CA VAL A 79 4.00 -14.12 4.72
C VAL A 79 2.88 -15.14 4.95
N MET A 80 2.37 -15.76 3.89
CA MET A 80 1.20 -16.67 3.97
C MET A 80 1.48 -17.93 4.80
N ASP A 81 2.74 -18.38 4.83
CA ASP A 81 3.23 -19.50 5.65
C ASP A 81 4.32 -18.96 6.60
N GLU A 82 3.90 -18.26 7.66
CA GLU A 82 4.81 -17.75 8.67
C GLU A 82 5.33 -18.90 9.54
N GLN A 83 6.60 -19.26 9.36
CA GLN A 83 7.27 -20.34 10.12
C GLN A 83 8.11 -19.81 11.28
N ALA A 84 8.15 -18.50 11.49
CA ALA A 84 8.92 -17.91 12.58
C ALA A 84 8.28 -18.24 13.94
N GLY A 85 9.11 -18.59 14.92
CA GLY A 85 8.65 -18.86 16.29
C GLY A 85 8.04 -17.64 16.98
N ASP A 86 8.50 -16.42 16.61
CA ASP A 86 7.94 -15.13 17.03
C ASP A 86 7.77 -14.21 15.80
N PRO A 87 6.61 -14.24 15.15
CA PRO A 87 6.35 -13.39 14.00
C PRO A 87 6.45 -11.90 14.29
N LEU A 88 6.07 -11.44 15.49
CA LEU A 88 6.11 -10.03 15.84
C LEU A 88 7.55 -9.52 15.93
N ALA A 89 8.45 -10.29 16.53
CA ALA A 89 9.87 -9.94 16.59
C ALA A 89 10.47 -9.80 15.18
N GLU A 90 10.15 -10.71 14.27
CA GLU A 90 10.59 -10.64 12.86
C GLU A 90 10.06 -9.38 12.13
N PHE A 91 8.80 -9.02 12.37
CA PHE A 91 8.25 -7.78 11.81
C PHE A 91 8.91 -6.54 12.42
N ARG A 92 9.18 -6.52 13.72
CA ARG A 92 9.85 -5.41 14.41
C ARG A 92 11.25 -5.17 13.88
N LEU A 93 12.04 -6.24 13.72
CA LEU A 93 13.41 -6.15 13.22
C LEU A 93 13.49 -5.35 11.89
N ILE A 94 12.57 -5.61 10.97
CA ILE A 94 12.58 -4.99 9.65
C ILE A 94 11.74 -3.71 9.61
N ASN A 95 10.50 -3.77 10.08
CA ASN A 95 9.55 -2.68 9.90
C ASN A 95 9.74 -1.55 10.93
N VAL A 96 10.31 -1.84 12.09
CA VAL A 96 10.59 -0.83 13.13
C VAL A 96 12.05 -0.47 13.13
N ASP A 97 12.94 -1.40 13.49
CA ASP A 97 14.35 -1.11 13.71
C ASP A 97 15.04 -0.68 12.41
N GLY A 98 14.78 -1.41 11.31
CA GLY A 98 15.31 -1.05 9.99
C GLY A 98 14.78 0.29 9.48
N THR A 99 13.49 0.58 9.67
CA THR A 99 12.89 1.88 9.32
C THR A 99 13.51 3.02 10.13
N LEU A 100 13.68 2.84 11.43
CA LEU A 100 14.27 3.87 12.29
C LEU A 100 15.74 4.10 12.00
N ASN A 101 16.49 3.04 11.69
CA ASN A 101 17.88 3.19 11.27
C ASN A 101 17.98 4.05 10.00
N LEU A 102 17.19 3.76 8.96
CA LEU A 102 17.13 4.57 7.75
C LEU A 102 16.73 6.03 8.07
N ALA A 103 15.69 6.22 8.88
CA ALA A 103 15.19 7.55 9.20
C ALA A 103 16.21 8.40 9.99
N ARG A 104 16.94 7.80 10.96
CA ARG A 104 18.02 8.47 11.69
C ARG A 104 19.19 8.87 10.80
N GLN A 105 19.56 8.01 9.84
CA GLN A 105 20.60 8.33 8.86
C GLN A 105 20.09 9.41 7.87
N ALA A 106 18.81 9.40 7.49
CA ALA A 106 18.19 10.44 6.69
C ALA A 106 18.23 11.83 7.38
N VAL A 107 17.97 11.89 8.69
CA VAL A 107 18.14 13.12 9.49
C VAL A 107 19.59 13.60 9.44
N LYS A 108 20.57 12.71 9.66
CA LYS A 108 22.00 13.05 9.60
C LYS A 108 22.45 13.53 8.23
N ALA A 109 21.85 12.99 7.16
CA ALA A 109 22.15 13.36 5.77
C ALA A 109 21.45 14.66 5.33
N GLY A 110 20.61 15.27 6.19
CA GLY A 110 19.89 16.50 5.87
C GLY A 110 18.67 16.30 4.97
N VAL A 111 18.10 15.09 4.90
CA VAL A 111 16.85 14.83 4.18
C VAL A 111 15.75 15.71 4.73
N ARG A 112 15.09 16.46 3.86
CA ARG A 112 14.02 17.39 4.24
C ARG A 112 12.72 16.66 4.63
N ARG A 113 12.34 15.62 3.86
CA ARG A 113 11.06 14.93 4.05
C ARG A 113 11.19 13.41 3.92
N PHE A 114 10.56 12.72 4.85
CA PHE A 114 10.49 11.26 4.90
C PHE A 114 9.03 10.81 4.76
N ILE A 115 8.69 10.15 3.64
CA ILE A 115 7.35 9.63 3.37
C ILE A 115 7.33 8.15 3.71
N TYR A 116 6.59 7.78 4.74
CA TYR A 116 6.46 6.41 5.21
C TYR A 116 5.18 5.77 4.68
N ILE A 117 5.33 4.65 3.98
CA ILE A 117 4.18 3.86 3.54
C ILE A 117 3.81 2.88 4.65
N SER A 118 2.74 3.24 5.35
CA SER A 118 2.14 2.44 6.41
C SER A 118 1.02 1.54 5.87
N SER A 119 -0.05 1.34 6.62
CA SER A 119 -1.22 0.54 6.24
C SER A 119 -2.45 0.96 7.03
N VAL A 120 -3.65 0.80 6.47
CA VAL A 120 -4.91 0.91 7.22
C VAL A 120 -4.99 -0.05 8.40
N LYS A 121 -4.21 -1.14 8.40
CA LYS A 121 -4.17 -2.14 9.49
C LYS A 121 -3.74 -1.57 10.85
N VAL A 122 -3.12 -0.41 10.88
CA VAL A 122 -2.81 0.30 12.14
C VAL A 122 -4.08 0.78 12.84
N ASN A 123 -5.17 1.01 12.11
CA ASN A 123 -6.48 1.40 12.63
C ASN A 123 -7.40 0.19 12.90
N GLY A 124 -7.10 -0.97 12.29
CA GLY A 124 -7.88 -2.20 12.44
C GLY A 124 -8.14 -2.94 11.14
N GLU A 125 -8.84 -4.06 11.22
CA GLU A 125 -9.14 -4.92 10.06
C GLU A 125 -10.58 -4.83 9.57
N SER A 126 -11.45 -4.14 10.30
CA SER A 126 -12.86 -3.98 9.94
C SER A 126 -13.47 -2.72 10.52
N THR A 127 -14.45 -2.18 9.82
CA THR A 127 -15.28 -1.07 10.29
C THR A 127 -16.72 -1.53 10.51
N VAL A 128 -17.42 -0.84 11.43
CA VAL A 128 -18.86 -0.99 11.59
C VAL A 128 -19.58 -0.16 10.55
N ALA A 129 -20.81 -0.56 10.21
CA ALA A 129 -21.63 0.17 9.24
C ALA A 129 -21.80 1.65 9.62
N GLY A 130 -21.58 2.53 8.66
CA GLY A 130 -21.70 3.98 8.83
C GLY A 130 -20.56 4.68 9.54
N ARG A 131 -19.47 3.97 9.93
CA ARG A 131 -18.29 4.56 10.56
C ARG A 131 -17.00 4.15 9.83
N ALA A 132 -16.56 5.01 8.92
CA ALA A 132 -15.25 4.90 8.29
C ALA A 132 -14.13 5.28 9.28
N PHE A 133 -12.94 4.66 9.15
CA PHE A 133 -11.76 5.14 9.87
C PHE A 133 -11.33 6.51 9.35
N THR A 134 -10.94 7.39 10.24
CA THR A 134 -10.22 8.64 9.93
C THR A 134 -8.73 8.47 10.16
N ALA A 135 -7.90 9.29 9.49
CA ALA A 135 -6.44 9.22 9.66
C ALA A 135 -5.99 9.58 11.09
N ASP A 136 -6.85 10.27 11.84
CA ASP A 136 -6.59 10.74 13.20
C ASP A 136 -7.21 9.82 14.29
N ASP A 137 -7.89 8.74 13.89
CA ASP A 137 -8.41 7.75 14.85
C ASP A 137 -7.27 7.04 15.59
N PRO A 138 -7.51 6.63 16.85
CA PRO A 138 -6.55 5.86 17.62
C PRO A 138 -6.10 4.58 16.92
N PHE A 139 -4.89 4.14 17.23
CA PHE A 139 -4.38 2.84 16.77
C PHE A 139 -5.16 1.68 17.40
N ALA A 140 -5.49 0.69 16.60
CA ALA A 140 -6.13 -0.55 17.04
C ALA A 140 -5.66 -1.75 16.19
N PRO A 141 -4.33 -1.96 16.00
CA PRO A 141 -3.81 -3.06 15.20
C PRO A 141 -4.13 -4.41 15.85
N THR A 142 -4.48 -5.41 15.03
CA THR A 142 -4.89 -6.74 15.51
C THR A 142 -3.93 -7.86 15.08
N ASP A 143 -3.01 -7.57 14.15
CA ASP A 143 -2.03 -8.55 13.70
C ASP A 143 -0.57 -8.03 13.87
N PRO A 144 0.44 -8.93 13.91
CA PRO A 144 1.84 -8.55 14.08
C PRO A 144 2.36 -7.53 13.05
N TYR A 145 1.87 -7.60 11.82
CA TYR A 145 2.22 -6.61 10.79
C TYR A 145 1.67 -5.23 11.13
N GLY A 146 0.37 -5.13 11.47
CA GLY A 146 -0.27 -3.87 11.89
C GLY A 146 0.40 -3.27 13.12
N ILE A 147 0.74 -4.10 14.12
CA ILE A 147 1.48 -3.67 15.33
C ILE A 147 2.83 -3.07 14.94
N SER A 148 3.63 -3.76 14.11
CA SER A 148 4.94 -3.25 13.69
C SER A 148 4.85 -1.94 12.90
N LYS A 149 3.80 -1.77 12.08
CA LYS A 149 3.56 -0.52 11.35
C LYS A 149 3.18 0.61 12.30
N CYS A 150 2.36 0.34 13.31
CA CYS A 150 1.98 1.29 14.36
C CYS A 150 3.21 1.77 15.15
N GLU A 151 4.03 0.84 15.65
CA GLU A 151 5.26 1.15 16.38
C GLU A 151 6.24 2.00 15.54
N ALA A 152 6.38 1.69 14.24
CA ALA A 152 7.20 2.49 13.33
C ALA A 152 6.64 3.91 13.12
N GLU A 153 5.32 4.08 12.99
CA GLU A 153 4.69 5.41 12.90
C GLU A 153 4.94 6.26 14.14
N GLU A 154 4.77 5.67 15.33
CA GLU A 154 5.00 6.37 16.61
C GLU A 154 6.46 6.82 16.74
N ALA A 155 7.39 5.93 16.45
CA ALA A 155 8.81 6.22 16.53
C ALA A 155 9.27 7.25 15.48
N LEU A 156 8.71 7.23 14.28
CA LEU A 156 8.95 8.26 13.26
C LEU A 156 8.41 9.63 13.68
N ARG A 157 7.23 9.70 14.31
CA ARG A 157 6.71 10.96 14.87
C ARG A 157 7.60 11.52 15.98
N GLN A 158 8.10 10.65 16.86
CA GLN A 158 9.06 11.06 17.90
C GLN A 158 10.35 11.60 17.29
N LEU A 159 10.88 10.93 16.25
CA LEU A 159 12.07 11.41 15.54
C LEU A 159 11.83 12.75 14.86
N SER A 160 10.69 12.94 14.20
CA SER A 160 10.32 14.21 13.56
C SER A 160 10.21 15.35 14.57
N SER A 161 9.62 15.12 15.77
CA SER A 161 9.50 16.15 16.80
C SER A 161 10.84 16.65 17.37
N SER A 162 11.90 15.85 17.20
CA SER A 162 13.27 16.15 17.70
C SER A 162 14.25 16.48 16.58
N SER A 163 13.81 16.65 15.34
CA SER A 163 14.65 16.96 14.18
C SER A 163 13.97 17.95 13.23
N SER A 164 14.72 18.43 12.23
CA SER A 164 14.16 19.27 11.15
C SER A 164 13.50 18.49 10.03
N MET A 165 13.58 17.14 10.04
CA MET A 165 13.02 16.30 9.00
C MET A 165 11.50 16.15 9.19
N GLU A 166 10.76 16.53 8.16
CA GLU A 166 9.31 16.35 8.12
C GLU A 166 8.96 14.87 7.82
N VAL A 167 8.03 14.31 8.58
CA VAL A 167 7.52 12.95 8.34
C VAL A 167 6.09 13.00 7.81
N VAL A 168 5.86 12.34 6.68
CA VAL A 168 4.51 12.14 6.13
C VAL A 168 4.18 10.65 6.17
N ILE A 169 3.03 10.31 6.72
CA ILE A 169 2.58 8.94 6.81
C ILE A 169 1.43 8.73 5.83
N VAL A 170 1.57 7.77 4.93
CA VAL A 170 0.51 7.36 4.02
C VAL A 170 0.03 5.96 4.41
N ARG A 171 -1.25 5.83 4.72
CA ARG A 171 -1.91 4.56 5.07
C ARG A 171 -2.78 4.08 3.91
N PRO A 172 -2.26 3.28 2.98
CA PRO A 172 -3.09 2.71 1.93
C PRO A 172 -4.06 1.67 2.49
N VAL A 173 -5.24 1.60 1.88
CA VAL A 173 -6.15 0.45 1.95
C VAL A 173 -5.67 -0.66 1.02
N LEU A 174 -6.54 -1.60 0.58
CA LEU A 174 -6.15 -2.63 -0.39
C LEU A 174 -5.76 -1.99 -1.72
N VAL A 175 -4.47 -2.12 -2.07
CA VAL A 175 -3.93 -1.56 -3.31
C VAL A 175 -4.15 -2.53 -4.47
N TYR A 176 -4.66 -2.01 -5.59
CA TYR A 176 -4.80 -2.76 -6.85
C TYR A 176 -4.17 -1.98 -8.01
N GLY A 177 -3.93 -2.66 -9.14
CA GLY A 177 -3.34 -2.04 -10.33
C GLY A 177 -2.60 -3.05 -11.20
N PRO A 178 -1.98 -2.63 -12.32
CA PRO A 178 -1.15 -3.47 -13.17
C PRO A 178 -0.08 -4.23 -12.39
N GLY A 179 -0.06 -5.57 -12.52
CA GLY A 179 0.88 -6.44 -11.81
C GLY A 179 0.46 -6.82 -10.38
N VAL A 180 -0.78 -6.52 -9.97
CA VAL A 180 -1.32 -6.96 -8.67
C VAL A 180 -1.29 -8.48 -8.53
N LYS A 181 -1.02 -8.94 -7.30
CA LYS A 181 -0.86 -10.37 -6.96
C LYS A 181 -1.95 -10.86 -6.00
N ALA A 182 -1.78 -12.07 -5.50
CA ALA A 182 -2.58 -12.68 -4.44
C ALA A 182 -4.10 -12.68 -4.73
N ASN A 183 -4.91 -12.26 -3.78
CA ASN A 183 -6.38 -12.38 -3.83
C ASN A 183 -7.00 -11.67 -5.04
N PHE A 184 -6.48 -10.50 -5.43
CA PHE A 184 -7.00 -9.76 -6.57
C PHE A 184 -6.77 -10.51 -7.88
N LEU A 185 -5.56 -11.08 -8.05
CA LEU A 185 -5.23 -11.93 -9.19
C LEU A 185 -6.13 -13.19 -9.22
N SER A 186 -6.42 -13.79 -8.05
CA SER A 186 -7.31 -14.94 -7.96
C SER A 186 -8.75 -14.60 -8.38
N MET A 187 -9.26 -13.44 -8.01
CA MET A 187 -10.58 -12.96 -8.46
C MET A 187 -10.64 -12.84 -9.97
N MET A 188 -9.65 -12.22 -10.61
CA MET A 188 -9.58 -12.10 -12.08
C MET A 188 -9.56 -13.48 -12.76
N ARG A 189 -8.75 -14.42 -12.26
CA ARG A 189 -8.68 -15.79 -12.79
C ARG A 189 -10.00 -16.56 -12.69
N TRP A 190 -10.72 -16.45 -11.58
CA TRP A 190 -12.02 -17.10 -11.40
C TRP A 190 -13.06 -16.54 -12.37
N LEU A 191 -13.10 -15.21 -12.52
CA LEU A 191 -14.02 -14.55 -13.44
C LEU A 191 -13.68 -14.88 -14.90
N GLU A 192 -12.41 -14.87 -15.26
CA GLU A 192 -11.97 -15.25 -16.62
C GLU A 192 -12.39 -16.67 -16.99
N ARG A 193 -12.31 -17.61 -16.05
CA ARG A 193 -12.75 -19.01 -16.24
C ARG A 193 -14.26 -19.19 -16.22
N GLY A 194 -15.03 -18.13 -15.91
CA GLY A 194 -16.47 -18.18 -15.83
C GLY A 194 -17.01 -19.07 -14.69
N VAL A 195 -16.20 -19.28 -13.63
CA VAL A 195 -16.58 -20.09 -12.47
C VAL A 195 -17.74 -19.42 -11.75
N PRO A 196 -18.86 -20.13 -11.46
CA PRO A 196 -19.92 -19.61 -10.60
C PRO A 196 -19.40 -19.38 -9.18
N LEU A 197 -19.60 -18.17 -8.66
CA LEU A 197 -19.13 -17.79 -7.32
C LEU A 197 -20.31 -17.52 -6.39
N PRO A 198 -20.30 -18.02 -5.13
CA PRO A 198 -21.41 -17.83 -4.19
C PRO A 198 -21.38 -16.45 -3.51
N PHE A 199 -20.97 -15.41 -4.24
CA PHE A 199 -20.70 -14.06 -3.71
C PHE A 199 -21.73 -13.01 -4.19
N GLY A 200 -22.92 -13.45 -4.64
CA GLY A 200 -23.94 -12.56 -5.19
C GLY A 200 -24.77 -11.78 -4.15
N ALA A 201 -24.65 -12.12 -2.85
CA ALA A 201 -25.41 -11.50 -1.77
C ALA A 201 -24.52 -10.80 -0.72
N ILE A 202 -23.27 -10.46 -1.05
CA ILE A 202 -22.35 -9.79 -0.12
C ILE A 202 -22.55 -8.28 -0.25
N ASP A 203 -23.04 -7.64 0.82
CA ASP A 203 -23.31 -6.20 0.91
C ASP A 203 -22.41 -5.52 1.95
N ASN A 204 -21.13 -5.83 1.91
CA ASN A 204 -20.12 -5.13 2.68
C ASN A 204 -19.67 -3.84 1.97
N LYS A 205 -18.89 -3.00 2.65
CA LYS A 205 -18.29 -1.80 2.07
C LYS A 205 -16.80 -1.83 2.25
N ARG A 206 -16.06 -1.73 1.16
CA ARG A 206 -14.59 -1.77 1.17
C ARG A 206 -14.02 -0.62 0.37
N SER A 207 -13.18 0.16 1.04
CA SER A 207 -12.31 1.13 0.38
C SER A 207 -11.17 0.40 -0.33
N LEU A 208 -10.89 0.81 -1.55
CA LEU A 208 -9.79 0.33 -2.38
C LEU A 208 -8.95 1.53 -2.83
N VAL A 209 -7.71 1.29 -3.25
CA VAL A 209 -6.90 2.34 -3.88
C VAL A 209 -6.19 1.80 -5.11
N GLY A 210 -6.42 2.45 -6.24
CA GLY A 210 -5.65 2.24 -7.45
C GLY A 210 -4.21 2.69 -7.28
N ILE A 211 -3.26 1.95 -7.83
CA ILE A 211 -1.84 2.27 -7.69
C ILE A 211 -1.51 3.66 -8.24
N ASP A 212 -2.19 4.12 -9.29
CA ASP A 212 -2.02 5.44 -9.85
C ASP A 212 -2.45 6.55 -8.88
N ASN A 213 -3.58 6.37 -8.17
CA ASN A 213 -4.06 7.29 -7.14
C ASN A 213 -3.11 7.32 -5.93
N LEU A 214 -2.62 6.14 -5.51
CA LEU A 214 -1.64 6.07 -4.42
C LEU A 214 -0.34 6.78 -4.79
N ILE A 215 0.17 6.59 -5.99
CA ILE A 215 1.37 7.30 -6.49
C ILE A 215 1.13 8.80 -6.57
N ASP A 216 -0.01 9.24 -7.06
CA ASP A 216 -0.34 10.65 -7.18
C ASP A 216 -0.41 11.35 -5.80
N LEU A 217 -1.04 10.71 -4.80
CA LEU A 217 -1.02 11.20 -3.42
C LEU A 217 0.41 11.29 -2.86
N ILE A 218 1.24 10.26 -3.07
CA ILE A 218 2.64 10.25 -2.63
C ILE A 218 3.41 11.41 -3.27
N VAL A 219 3.25 11.64 -4.59
CA VAL A 219 3.91 12.73 -5.31
C VAL A 219 3.43 14.09 -4.80
N THR A 220 2.14 14.27 -4.56
CA THR A 220 1.60 15.47 -3.93
C THR A 220 2.27 15.75 -2.58
N CYS A 221 2.53 14.70 -1.80
CA CYS A 221 3.21 14.82 -0.51
C CYS A 221 4.70 15.19 -0.62
N PHE A 222 5.38 15.13 -1.78
CA PHE A 222 6.81 15.47 -1.88
C PHE A 222 7.11 16.92 -1.50
N SER A 223 6.25 17.85 -1.88
CA SER A 223 6.50 19.28 -1.73
C SER A 223 5.36 20.06 -1.10
N HIS A 224 4.15 19.50 -1.00
CA HIS A 224 3.02 20.23 -0.45
C HIS A 224 3.27 20.61 1.01
N PRO A 225 3.21 21.91 1.39
CA PRO A 225 3.59 22.36 2.74
C PRO A 225 2.66 21.78 3.83
N ALA A 226 1.35 21.67 3.56
CA ALA A 226 0.40 21.12 4.52
C ALA A 226 0.50 19.58 4.68
N ALA A 227 1.38 18.91 3.93
CA ALA A 227 1.65 17.48 4.14
C ALA A 227 2.63 17.23 5.30
N ALA A 228 3.43 18.23 5.70
CA ALA A 228 4.45 18.11 6.73
C ALA A 228 3.84 17.57 8.05
N ASN A 229 4.42 16.48 8.57
CA ASN A 229 4.04 15.83 9.83
C ASN A 229 2.56 15.39 9.90
N GLN A 230 1.97 15.08 8.73
CA GLN A 230 0.59 14.62 8.62
C GLN A 230 0.49 13.13 8.29
N THR A 231 -0.67 12.58 8.60
CA THR A 231 -1.07 11.22 8.20
C THR A 231 -2.26 11.31 7.26
N PHE A 232 -2.21 10.55 6.16
CA PHE A 232 -3.26 10.50 5.16
C PHE A 232 -3.63 9.04 4.86
N PHE A 233 -4.93 8.79 4.71
CA PHE A 233 -5.38 7.56 4.05
C PHE A 233 -5.28 7.71 2.54
N ALA A 234 -4.92 6.59 1.87
CA ALA A 234 -5.01 6.51 0.42
C ALA A 234 -6.17 5.58 0.04
N SER A 235 -7.17 6.13 -0.64
CA SER A 235 -8.33 5.42 -1.18
C SER A 235 -8.83 6.13 -2.43
N ASP A 236 -9.54 5.39 -3.30
CA ASP A 236 -10.20 5.95 -4.50
C ASP A 236 -11.48 6.75 -4.15
N GLY A 237 -11.96 6.66 -2.89
CA GLY A 237 -13.17 7.35 -2.45
C GLY A 237 -14.48 6.70 -2.95
N ASP A 238 -14.40 5.56 -3.64
CA ASP A 238 -15.55 4.76 -4.10
C ASP A 238 -15.54 3.40 -3.36
N ASP A 239 -16.40 3.30 -2.32
CA ASP A 239 -16.48 2.10 -1.50
C ASP A 239 -17.45 1.10 -2.10
N VAL A 240 -16.96 -0.07 -2.45
CA VAL A 240 -17.75 -1.12 -3.11
C VAL A 240 -17.91 -2.35 -2.26
N SER A 241 -18.98 -3.11 -2.49
CA SER A 241 -19.11 -4.45 -1.93
C SER A 241 -18.24 -5.45 -2.70
N THR A 242 -17.94 -6.59 -2.08
CA THR A 242 -17.26 -7.70 -2.78
C THR A 242 -18.06 -8.14 -4.02
N THR A 243 -19.39 -8.19 -3.92
CA THR A 243 -20.28 -8.48 -5.05
C THR A 243 -20.10 -7.48 -6.18
N GLU A 244 -20.11 -6.18 -5.84
CA GLU A 244 -19.97 -5.10 -6.83
C GLU A 244 -18.58 -5.09 -7.45
N LEU A 245 -17.53 -5.25 -6.66
CA LEU A 245 -16.16 -5.35 -7.16
C LEU A 245 -16.02 -6.48 -8.20
N LEU A 246 -16.57 -7.66 -7.91
CA LEU A 246 -16.53 -8.79 -8.84
C LEU A 246 -17.31 -8.51 -10.13
N ARG A 247 -18.45 -7.79 -10.06
CA ARG A 247 -19.21 -7.35 -11.25
C ARG A 247 -18.39 -6.40 -12.11
N ARG A 248 -17.76 -5.38 -11.49
CA ARG A 248 -16.95 -4.38 -12.20
C ARG A 248 -15.71 -5.02 -12.84
N ILE A 249 -15.02 -5.95 -12.13
CA ILE A 249 -13.91 -6.73 -12.72
C ILE A 249 -14.40 -7.58 -13.90
N GLY A 250 -15.55 -8.25 -13.74
CA GLY A 250 -16.16 -9.05 -14.81
C GLY A 250 -16.51 -8.21 -16.04
N HIS A 251 -17.04 -6.99 -15.83
CA HIS A 251 -17.30 -6.03 -16.89
C HIS A 251 -15.99 -5.62 -17.62
N ALA A 252 -14.93 -5.29 -16.86
CA ALA A 252 -13.62 -4.95 -17.43
C ALA A 252 -12.99 -6.12 -18.22
N LEU A 253 -13.24 -7.36 -17.81
CA LEU A 253 -12.82 -8.58 -18.54
C LEU A 253 -13.67 -8.89 -19.78
N ASN A 254 -14.76 -8.16 -20.06
CA ASN A 254 -15.81 -8.53 -21.00
C ASN A 254 -16.39 -9.94 -20.75
N LYS A 255 -16.41 -10.38 -19.49
CA LYS A 255 -16.94 -11.67 -19.04
C LYS A 255 -17.84 -11.44 -17.83
N PRO A 256 -19.17 -11.40 -17.99
CA PRO A 256 -20.09 -11.17 -16.88
C PRO A 256 -19.87 -12.14 -15.73
N ALA A 257 -19.75 -11.59 -14.51
CA ALA A 257 -19.52 -12.39 -13.31
C ALA A 257 -20.77 -13.24 -13.00
N ARG A 258 -20.59 -14.56 -12.91
CA ARG A 258 -21.66 -15.51 -12.54
C ARG A 258 -21.76 -15.58 -11.02
N LEU A 259 -22.46 -14.63 -10.41
CA LEU A 259 -22.59 -14.51 -8.96
C LEU A 259 -23.92 -15.09 -8.48
N MET A 260 -23.86 -16.19 -7.73
CA MET A 260 -25.03 -16.80 -7.10
C MET A 260 -25.27 -16.14 -5.74
N PRO A 261 -26.50 -15.73 -5.41
CA PRO A 261 -26.84 -15.22 -4.08
C PRO A 261 -26.83 -16.38 -3.07
N PHE A 262 -25.85 -16.38 -2.20
CA PHE A 262 -25.76 -17.33 -1.11
C PHE A 262 -25.73 -16.61 0.24
N PRO A 263 -26.43 -17.09 1.29
CA PRO A 263 -26.52 -16.39 2.56
C PRO A 263 -25.15 -16.25 3.25
N VAL A 264 -24.72 -15.02 3.51
CA VAL A 264 -23.44 -14.69 4.13
C VAL A 264 -23.24 -15.38 5.48
N PRO A 265 -24.25 -15.49 6.38
CA PRO A 265 -24.09 -16.23 7.64
C PRO A 265 -23.69 -17.68 7.46
N LEU A 266 -24.24 -18.38 6.45
CA LEU A 266 -23.88 -19.77 6.16
C LEU A 266 -22.44 -19.87 5.62
N MET A 267 -22.01 -18.93 4.77
CA MET A 267 -20.62 -18.89 4.32
C MET A 267 -19.64 -18.63 5.45
N ARG A 268 -19.98 -17.76 6.40
CA ARG A 268 -19.18 -17.51 7.61
C ARG A 268 -19.09 -18.76 8.48
N LEU A 269 -20.21 -19.45 8.70
CA LEU A 269 -20.22 -20.69 9.46
C LEU A 269 -19.34 -21.76 8.80
N GLY A 270 -19.47 -21.96 7.49
CA GLY A 270 -18.62 -22.89 6.73
C GLY A 270 -17.14 -22.53 6.81
N ALA A 271 -16.78 -21.26 6.67
CA ALA A 271 -15.41 -20.79 6.80
C ALA A 271 -14.83 -21.05 8.20
N ARG A 272 -15.64 -20.87 9.25
CA ARG A 272 -15.27 -21.18 10.63
C ARG A 272 -14.98 -22.66 10.84
N LEU A 273 -15.84 -23.53 10.31
CA LEU A 273 -15.67 -24.98 10.43
C LEU A 273 -14.39 -25.50 9.75
N VAL A 274 -13.91 -24.83 8.72
CA VAL A 274 -12.65 -25.18 8.01
C VAL A 274 -11.46 -24.32 8.42
N GLY A 275 -11.54 -23.55 9.51
CA GLY A 275 -10.45 -22.72 10.03
C GLY A 275 -10.05 -21.54 9.14
N LYS A 276 -10.95 -21.04 8.26
CA LYS A 276 -10.70 -19.94 7.32
C LYS A 276 -11.40 -18.64 7.70
N GLU A 277 -11.52 -18.36 9.00
CA GLU A 277 -12.21 -17.15 9.51
C GLU A 277 -11.55 -15.84 8.99
N ALA A 278 -10.23 -15.78 8.95
CA ALA A 278 -9.51 -14.61 8.44
C ALA A 278 -9.82 -14.32 6.95
N LEU A 279 -9.98 -15.36 6.13
CA LEU A 279 -10.40 -15.22 4.74
C LEU A 279 -11.85 -14.73 4.65
N ALA A 280 -12.74 -15.29 5.45
CA ALA A 280 -14.13 -14.86 5.53
C ALA A 280 -14.26 -13.38 5.95
N GLN A 281 -13.49 -12.95 6.95
CA GLN A 281 -13.45 -11.56 7.37
C GLN A 281 -13.00 -10.62 6.24
N ARG A 282 -12.00 -11.02 5.47
CA ARG A 282 -11.50 -10.24 4.31
C ARG A 282 -12.51 -10.16 3.17
N LEU A 283 -13.34 -11.18 2.97
CA LEU A 283 -14.34 -11.22 1.90
C LEU A 283 -15.68 -10.59 2.30
N PHE A 284 -16.10 -10.75 3.55
CA PHE A 284 -17.44 -10.38 4.01
C PHE A 284 -17.43 -9.20 4.99
N GLY A 285 -16.27 -8.80 5.51
CA GLY A 285 -16.13 -7.66 6.40
C GLY A 285 -16.07 -6.33 5.64
N SER A 286 -16.61 -5.28 6.26
CA SER A 286 -16.44 -3.92 5.79
C SER A 286 -15.13 -3.32 6.29
N LEU A 287 -14.49 -2.50 5.47
CA LEU A 287 -13.34 -1.68 5.86
C LEU A 287 -13.37 -0.41 5.03
N GLN A 288 -13.79 0.68 5.65
CA GLN A 288 -13.97 1.97 5.02
C GLN A 288 -13.03 3.01 5.63
N VAL A 289 -12.51 3.92 4.82
CA VAL A 289 -11.68 5.04 5.27
C VAL A 289 -12.22 6.36 4.74
N ASP A 290 -12.11 7.41 5.55
CA ASP A 290 -12.44 8.78 5.16
C ASP A 290 -11.18 9.48 4.67
N ILE A 291 -11.19 9.93 3.42
CA ILE A 291 -10.11 10.71 2.78
C ILE A 291 -10.40 12.22 2.73
N SER A 292 -11.42 12.71 3.40
CA SER A 292 -11.79 14.14 3.39
C SER A 292 -10.67 15.06 3.87
N LYS A 293 -9.79 14.57 4.75
CA LYS A 293 -8.58 15.26 5.20
C LYS A 293 -7.64 15.60 4.03
N ASN A 294 -7.53 14.70 3.04
CA ASN A 294 -6.70 14.93 1.86
C ASN A 294 -7.21 16.14 1.04
N GLY A 295 -8.53 16.20 0.83
CA GLY A 295 -9.15 17.36 0.16
C GLY A 295 -8.96 18.65 0.94
N ARG A 296 -9.20 18.61 2.25
CA ARG A 296 -9.08 19.83 3.10
C ARG A 296 -7.66 20.38 3.19
N LEU A 297 -6.65 19.52 3.35
CA LEU A 297 -5.28 19.97 3.57
C LEU A 297 -4.47 20.09 2.28
N LEU A 298 -4.67 19.20 1.33
CA LEU A 298 -3.86 19.11 0.12
C LEU A 298 -4.60 19.57 -1.14
N GLY A 299 -5.91 19.84 -1.07
CA GLY A 299 -6.74 20.00 -2.26
C GLY A 299 -6.78 18.73 -3.14
N TRP A 300 -6.35 17.58 -2.59
CA TRP A 300 -6.21 16.36 -3.35
C TRP A 300 -7.51 15.55 -3.39
N VAL A 301 -7.85 15.13 -4.59
CA VAL A 301 -8.90 14.14 -4.87
C VAL A 301 -8.30 13.06 -5.77
N PRO A 302 -8.76 11.79 -5.68
CA PRO A 302 -8.26 10.71 -6.54
C PRO A 302 -8.47 11.06 -8.02
N PRO A 303 -7.40 11.16 -8.84
CA PRO A 303 -7.53 11.56 -10.25
C PRO A 303 -8.08 10.45 -11.16
N VAL A 304 -8.02 9.19 -10.72
CA VAL A 304 -8.44 8.02 -11.51
C VAL A 304 -9.62 7.36 -10.81
N SER A 305 -10.74 7.14 -11.52
CA SER A 305 -11.89 6.43 -10.97
C SER A 305 -11.58 4.93 -10.75
N LEU A 306 -12.34 4.28 -9.85
CA LEU A 306 -12.23 2.84 -9.62
C LEU A 306 -12.35 2.03 -10.93
N ASP A 307 -13.31 2.36 -11.79
CA ASP A 307 -13.54 1.64 -13.06
C ASP A 307 -12.37 1.81 -14.06
N GLN A 308 -11.77 3.00 -14.12
CA GLN A 308 -10.57 3.24 -14.92
C GLN A 308 -9.38 2.42 -14.41
N GLY A 309 -9.16 2.42 -13.09
CA GLY A 309 -8.11 1.63 -12.44
C GLY A 309 -8.29 0.13 -12.63
N LEU A 310 -9.54 -0.37 -12.50
CA LEU A 310 -9.86 -1.78 -12.76
C LEU A 310 -9.62 -2.15 -14.23
N SER A 311 -10.01 -1.30 -15.16
CA SER A 311 -9.78 -1.51 -16.60
C SER A 311 -8.30 -1.59 -16.94
N ALA A 312 -7.47 -0.71 -16.37
CA ALA A 312 -6.02 -0.75 -16.53
C ALA A 312 -5.41 -2.04 -15.93
N THR A 313 -5.89 -2.45 -14.76
CA THR A 313 -5.45 -3.68 -14.07
C THR A 313 -5.76 -4.92 -14.90
N VAL A 314 -6.97 -5.03 -15.40
CA VAL A 314 -7.43 -6.16 -16.23
C VAL A 314 -6.68 -6.19 -17.56
N ARG A 315 -6.45 -5.06 -18.21
CA ARG A 315 -5.68 -4.97 -19.46
C ARG A 315 -4.29 -5.57 -19.27
N ALA A 316 -3.56 -5.12 -18.25
CA ALA A 316 -2.22 -5.62 -17.94
C ALA A 316 -2.22 -7.14 -17.60
N TYR A 317 -3.27 -7.60 -16.91
CA TYR A 317 -3.47 -9.03 -16.65
C TYR A 317 -3.61 -9.84 -17.94
N LEU A 318 -4.46 -9.41 -18.86
CA LEU A 318 -4.67 -10.10 -20.15
C LEU A 318 -3.43 -10.08 -21.04
N GLU A 319 -2.67 -8.99 -21.05
CA GLU A 319 -1.41 -8.87 -21.78
C GLU A 319 -0.36 -9.87 -21.25
N SER A 320 -0.23 -9.99 -19.92
CA SER A 320 0.72 -10.92 -19.28
C SER A 320 0.39 -12.42 -19.48
N HIS A 321 -0.82 -12.76 -19.94
CA HIS A 321 -1.26 -14.14 -20.18
C HIS A 321 -1.32 -14.50 -21.69
N LYS A 322 -1.03 -13.53 -22.56
CA LYS A 322 -0.91 -13.75 -24.01
C LYS A 322 0.54 -14.04 -24.46
N SER A 323 1.51 -13.81 -23.56
CA SER A 323 2.95 -14.08 -23.73
C SER A 323 3.29 -15.47 -23.20
#